data_d0e6efdc95799e4667b0478d570b79c5
#
_entry.id   d0e6efdc95799e4667b0478d570b79c5
#
_cell.length_a   1.000
_cell.length_b   1.000
_cell.length_c   1.000
_cell.angle_alpha   90.00
_cell.angle_beta   90.00
_cell.angle_gamma   90.00
#
_symmetry.space_group_name_H-M   'P 1'
#
loop_
_entity.id
_entity.type
_entity.pdbx_description
1 polymer ?
#
loop_
_entity_poly.entity_id
_entity_poly.type
_entity_poly.pdbx_seq_one_letter_code
_entity_poly.pdbx_strand_id
1 'polypeptide(L)'
;MDQIRFSPIHEDELVSVSCDKTVKFWDVRQKKEVQSIPTHGENINVAWSPNGKTVCVGDRNDTLTFIDCTAMKTVKSASGKEVEVKHRKPISRKVFKDTEVNEFSWDREKDTDKFFVLTGGGKIQCNIWDEKKYTIKNVHEFEAHTGGCYTIAFDPSEKKTHFAVGSADSLVSIWNIPVGYMCLRTVARHETPVRTVAFSHDGNFLASASEDDFIDICDPVSSKRVCEPIFVRAPMNALAWHPKTYALAYAGDQEDLNKRKREALNLDEDLDAKASRMEEEEMGKAGGGRGGAGSMEENDRDDNRRRRSGNPKPNVNKVQQVEGIVRLWIPKLVVDE
;
A
#
# COMPACT_ATOMS: atom_id res chain seq x y z
N MET A 1 6.80 11.51 3.02
CA MET A 1 7.48 10.59 2.07
C MET A 1 6.56 9.42 1.86
N ASP A 2 6.19 9.15 0.63
CA ASP A 2 5.13 8.20 0.31
C ASP A 2 5.68 6.89 -0.25
N GLN A 3 6.67 6.95 -1.13
CA GLN A 3 7.29 5.76 -1.69
C GLN A 3 8.79 5.96 -1.91
N ILE A 4 9.57 4.88 -1.81
CA ILE A 4 11.00 4.83 -2.10
C ILE A 4 11.32 3.64 -3.00
N ARG A 5 12.32 3.78 -3.87
CA ARG A 5 12.84 2.68 -4.70
C ARG A 5 14.35 2.81 -4.87
N PHE A 6 15.06 1.71 -4.70
CA PHE A 6 16.48 1.63 -5.04
C PHE A 6 16.67 1.58 -6.55
N SER A 7 17.79 2.13 -7.01
CA SER A 7 18.21 2.00 -8.40
C SER A 7 18.48 0.54 -8.75
N PRO A 8 18.04 0.04 -9.92
CA PRO A 8 18.30 -1.34 -10.32
C PRO A 8 19.74 -1.60 -10.74
N ILE A 9 20.54 -0.56 -10.95
CA ILE A 9 21.92 -0.65 -11.47
C ILE A 9 22.97 -0.05 -10.51
N HIS A 10 22.56 0.75 -9.53
CA HIS A 10 23.43 1.36 -8.53
C HIS A 10 22.89 1.11 -7.13
N GLU A 11 23.56 0.23 -6.38
CA GLU A 11 23.12 -0.19 -5.05
C GLU A 11 23.11 0.93 -4.00
N ASP A 12 23.90 1.97 -4.21
CA ASP A 12 23.99 3.12 -3.31
C ASP A 12 23.01 4.27 -3.65
N GLU A 13 22.22 4.13 -4.70
CA GLU A 13 21.32 5.17 -5.18
C GLU A 13 19.87 4.79 -4.91
N LEU A 14 19.12 5.70 -4.33
CA LEU A 14 17.68 5.55 -4.19
C LEU A 14 16.94 6.84 -4.57
N VAL A 15 15.69 6.69 -4.92
CA VAL A 15 14.76 7.79 -5.17
C VAL A 15 13.61 7.72 -4.17
N SER A 16 13.17 8.87 -3.69
CA SER A 16 11.96 9.03 -2.88
C SER A 16 11.02 10.05 -3.49
N VAL A 17 9.74 9.85 -3.30
CA VAL A 17 8.67 10.76 -3.69
C VAL A 17 7.82 11.15 -2.49
N SER A 18 7.18 12.30 -2.58
CA SER A 18 6.38 12.82 -1.46
C SER A 18 5.27 13.74 -1.94
N CYS A 19 4.20 13.83 -1.13
CA CYS A 19 3.11 14.80 -1.28
C CYS A 19 3.60 16.27 -1.19
N ASP A 20 4.84 16.53 -0.76
CA ASP A 20 5.46 17.86 -0.80
C ASP A 20 5.81 18.33 -2.23
N LYS A 21 5.44 17.55 -3.25
CA LYS A 21 5.67 17.78 -4.68
C LYS A 21 7.15 17.76 -5.04
N THR A 22 7.95 16.97 -4.33
CA THR A 22 9.36 16.77 -4.65
C THR A 22 9.69 15.32 -4.95
N VAL A 23 10.66 15.13 -5.83
CA VAL A 23 11.34 13.86 -6.09
C VAL A 23 12.78 14.05 -5.65
N LYS A 24 13.24 13.23 -4.71
CA LYS A 24 14.59 13.35 -4.17
C LYS A 24 15.41 12.13 -4.50
N PHE A 25 16.63 12.36 -4.96
CA PHE A 25 17.63 11.34 -5.18
C PHE A 25 18.67 11.37 -4.06
N TRP A 26 19.03 10.20 -3.57
CA TRP A 26 19.88 10.03 -2.40
C TRP A 26 21.08 9.15 -2.71
N ASP A 27 22.22 9.50 -2.15
CA ASP A 27 23.39 8.62 -2.04
C ASP A 27 23.37 8.01 -0.63
N VAL A 28 23.14 6.71 -0.56
CA VAL A 28 22.99 5.98 0.72
C VAL A 28 24.32 5.92 1.47
N ARG A 29 25.45 5.80 0.77
CA ARG A 29 26.78 5.78 1.38
C ARG A 29 27.11 7.11 2.04
N GLN A 30 26.81 8.21 1.35
CA GLN A 30 27.04 9.55 1.86
C GLN A 30 25.92 10.01 2.80
N LYS A 31 24.83 9.25 2.92
CA LYS A 31 23.64 9.55 3.75
C LYS A 31 23.08 10.95 3.49
N LYS A 32 23.08 11.37 2.24
CA LYS A 32 22.62 12.71 1.86
C LYS A 32 21.78 12.73 0.59
N GLU A 33 20.98 13.79 0.49
CA GLU A 33 20.29 14.15 -0.73
C GLU A 33 21.31 14.63 -1.77
N VAL A 34 21.24 14.05 -2.98
CA VAL A 34 22.10 14.41 -4.10
C VAL A 34 21.42 15.46 -5.00
N GLN A 35 20.10 15.30 -5.18
CA GLN A 35 19.30 16.20 -6.01
C GLN A 35 17.83 16.14 -5.59
N SER A 36 17.18 17.31 -5.55
CA SER A 36 15.73 17.46 -5.44
C SER A 36 15.16 18.05 -6.72
N ILE A 37 14.06 17.48 -7.20
CA ILE A 37 13.36 17.91 -8.41
C ILE A 37 11.92 18.25 -8.02
N PRO A 38 11.47 19.49 -8.21
CA PRO A 38 10.07 19.85 -7.98
C PRO A 38 9.19 19.26 -9.08
N THR A 39 7.98 18.82 -8.70
CA THR A 39 6.92 18.32 -9.58
C THR A 39 5.67 19.19 -9.46
N HIS A 40 4.68 18.94 -10.31
CA HIS A 40 3.47 19.75 -10.33
C HIS A 40 2.43 19.27 -9.31
N GLY A 41 2.32 17.96 -9.11
CA GLY A 41 1.34 17.31 -8.23
C GLY A 41 1.96 16.70 -6.98
N GLU A 42 1.12 16.26 -6.06
CA GLU A 42 1.51 15.47 -4.90
C GLU A 42 1.89 14.07 -5.35
N ASN A 43 3.18 13.75 -5.24
CA ASN A 43 3.69 12.47 -5.72
C ASN A 43 3.36 11.35 -4.74
N ILE A 44 2.91 10.21 -5.28
CA ILE A 44 2.52 9.04 -4.49
C ILE A 44 3.31 7.78 -4.88
N ASN A 45 3.63 7.61 -6.16
CA ASN A 45 4.27 6.40 -6.68
C ASN A 45 5.55 6.70 -7.44
N VAL A 46 6.52 5.77 -7.42
CA VAL A 46 7.78 5.90 -8.16
C VAL A 46 8.28 4.53 -8.64
N ALA A 47 8.76 4.47 -9.88
CA ALA A 47 9.37 3.28 -10.46
C ALA A 47 10.60 3.63 -11.31
N TRP A 48 11.66 2.82 -11.18
CA TRP A 48 12.83 2.84 -12.05
C TRP A 48 12.60 1.98 -13.28
N SER A 49 13.06 2.46 -14.45
CA SER A 49 13.25 1.56 -15.59
C SER A 49 14.33 0.52 -15.29
N PRO A 50 14.24 -0.71 -15.82
CA PRO A 50 15.21 -1.78 -15.51
C PRO A 50 16.65 -1.46 -15.87
N ASN A 51 16.85 -0.59 -16.88
CA ASN A 51 18.16 -0.12 -17.32
C ASN A 51 18.69 1.07 -16.49
N GLY A 52 17.90 1.55 -15.50
CA GLY A 52 18.27 2.66 -14.61
C GLY A 52 18.34 4.04 -15.27
N LYS A 53 17.91 4.17 -16.53
CA LYS A 53 18.02 5.44 -17.26
C LYS A 53 16.87 6.40 -16.98
N THR A 54 15.70 5.87 -16.65
CA THR A 54 14.48 6.65 -16.49
C THR A 54 13.81 6.33 -15.15
N VAL A 55 13.35 7.37 -14.48
CA VAL A 55 12.45 7.25 -13.33
C VAL A 55 11.08 7.77 -13.74
N CYS A 56 10.03 7.00 -13.45
CA CYS A 56 8.65 7.42 -13.57
C CYS A 56 8.10 7.76 -12.19
N VAL A 57 7.38 8.88 -12.09
CA VAL A 57 6.74 9.37 -10.87
C VAL A 57 5.28 9.65 -11.16
N GLY A 58 4.39 9.11 -10.34
CA GLY A 58 2.95 9.34 -10.40
C GLY A 58 2.49 10.31 -9.32
N ASP A 59 1.57 11.18 -9.68
CA ASP A 59 0.95 12.11 -8.74
C ASP A 59 -0.55 11.84 -8.56
N ARG A 60 -1.15 12.44 -7.53
CA ARG A 60 -2.59 12.31 -7.20
C ARG A 60 -3.55 12.84 -8.27
N ASN A 61 -3.03 13.47 -9.31
CA ASN A 61 -3.83 13.97 -10.44
C ASN A 61 -3.68 13.06 -11.66
N ASP A 62 -3.39 11.78 -11.45
CA ASP A 62 -3.23 10.78 -12.52
C ASP A 62 -2.22 11.20 -13.58
N THR A 63 -1.17 11.91 -13.16
CA THR A 63 -0.11 12.37 -14.05
C THR A 63 1.18 11.61 -13.81
N LEU A 64 1.71 11.01 -14.85
CA LEU A 64 3.04 10.40 -14.85
C LEU A 64 4.08 11.38 -15.36
N THR A 65 5.11 11.59 -14.58
CA THR A 65 6.28 12.42 -14.94
C THR A 65 7.49 11.50 -15.10
N PHE A 66 8.12 11.57 -16.28
CA PHE A 66 9.33 10.79 -16.58
C PHE A 66 10.56 11.67 -16.41
N ILE A 67 11.57 11.15 -15.73
CA ILE A 67 12.82 11.84 -15.37
C ILE A 67 13.99 11.09 -16.02
N ASP A 68 14.78 11.79 -16.81
CA ASP A 68 16.04 11.29 -17.36
C ASP A 68 17.11 11.28 -16.26
N CYS A 69 17.69 10.11 -16.04
CA CYS A 69 18.76 9.89 -15.06
C CYS A 69 20.14 9.75 -15.71
N THR A 70 20.25 9.90 -17.04
CA THR A 70 21.52 9.76 -17.79
C THR A 70 22.20 11.10 -18.03
N ALA A 71 21.48 12.21 -17.96
CA ALA A 71 22.03 13.51 -18.26
C ALA A 71 23.15 13.90 -17.29
N MET A 72 24.19 14.53 -17.84
CA MET A 72 25.35 15.05 -17.11
C MET A 72 25.39 16.58 -17.21
N LYS A 73 25.90 17.21 -16.17
CA LYS A 73 26.11 18.65 -16.13
C LYS A 73 27.52 18.93 -15.61
N THR A 74 28.23 19.78 -16.32
CA THR A 74 29.54 20.27 -15.86
C THR A 74 29.34 21.33 -14.79
N VAL A 75 29.96 21.14 -13.64
CA VAL A 75 29.98 22.12 -12.53
C VAL A 75 31.42 22.40 -12.12
N LYS A 76 31.69 23.60 -11.67
CA LYS A 76 32.99 23.95 -11.10
C LYS A 76 33.05 23.48 -9.66
N SER A 77 34.05 22.66 -9.34
CA SER A 77 34.34 22.24 -7.97
C SER A 77 34.87 23.43 -7.13
N ALA A 78 34.91 23.26 -5.83
CA ALA A 78 35.50 24.25 -4.91
C ALA A 78 36.98 24.57 -5.23
N SER A 79 37.68 23.64 -5.92
CA SER A 79 39.05 23.83 -6.40
C SER A 79 39.13 24.49 -7.77
N GLY A 80 38.01 24.94 -8.36
CA GLY A 80 37.94 25.59 -9.67
C GLY A 80 38.03 24.65 -10.87
N LYS A 81 38.17 23.32 -10.65
CA LYS A 81 38.17 22.31 -11.72
C LYS A 81 36.75 22.03 -12.18
N GLU A 82 36.58 21.86 -13.47
CA GLU A 82 35.30 21.37 -14.03
C GLU A 82 35.14 19.87 -13.74
N VAL A 83 34.00 19.52 -13.23
CA VAL A 83 33.62 18.13 -12.90
C VAL A 83 32.24 17.86 -13.49
N GLU A 84 32.08 16.73 -14.14
CA GLU A 84 30.79 16.27 -14.62
C GLU A 84 30.04 15.56 -13.47
N VAL A 85 28.81 15.99 -13.23
CA VAL A 85 27.91 15.38 -12.23
C VAL A 85 26.61 14.95 -12.88
N LYS A 86 26.00 13.87 -12.38
CA LYS A 86 24.65 13.48 -12.81
C LYS A 86 23.67 14.63 -12.58
N HIS A 87 22.87 14.95 -13.58
CA HIS A 87 21.86 16.00 -13.53
C HIS A 87 20.53 15.47 -14.08
N ARG A 88 19.73 14.92 -13.20
CA ARG A 88 18.43 14.35 -13.53
C ARG A 88 17.44 15.46 -13.84
N LYS A 89 16.64 15.29 -14.88
CA LYS A 89 15.66 16.29 -15.31
C LYS A 89 14.37 15.65 -15.80
N PRO A 90 13.22 16.28 -15.57
CA PRO A 90 11.96 15.86 -16.19
C PRO A 90 12.06 16.00 -17.71
N ILE A 91 11.62 14.96 -18.43
CA ILE A 91 11.69 14.89 -19.90
C ILE A 91 10.33 14.74 -20.56
N SER A 92 9.35 14.18 -19.83
CA SER A 92 8.00 13.96 -20.36
C SER A 92 6.97 13.95 -19.24
N ARG A 93 5.73 14.31 -19.60
CA ARG A 93 4.55 14.18 -18.73
C ARG A 93 3.41 13.55 -19.52
N LYS A 94 2.70 12.62 -18.88
CA LYS A 94 1.51 12.00 -19.42
C LYS A 94 0.38 12.13 -18.41
N VAL A 95 -0.69 12.81 -18.77
CA VAL A 95 -1.93 12.89 -17.98
C VAL A 95 -2.85 11.79 -18.47
N PHE A 96 -3.35 10.98 -17.55
CA PHE A 96 -4.40 9.99 -17.79
C PHE A 96 -5.74 10.67 -17.54
N LYS A 97 -6.48 10.94 -18.62
CA LYS A 97 -7.81 11.51 -18.53
C LYS A 97 -8.81 10.37 -18.34
N ASP A 98 -9.76 10.58 -17.45
CA ASP A 98 -10.84 9.63 -17.18
C ASP A 98 -10.37 8.22 -16.74
N THR A 99 -9.14 8.14 -16.21
CA THR A 99 -8.53 6.88 -15.74
C THR A 99 -7.75 7.16 -14.48
N GLU A 100 -8.19 6.65 -13.36
CA GLU A 100 -7.47 6.68 -12.08
C GLU A 100 -6.25 5.76 -12.16
N VAL A 101 -5.07 6.28 -11.85
CA VAL A 101 -3.81 5.55 -11.84
C VAL A 101 -3.41 5.22 -10.41
N ASN A 102 -3.59 3.97 -10.01
CA ASN A 102 -3.29 3.52 -8.65
C ASN A 102 -1.82 3.17 -8.44
N GLU A 103 -1.23 2.45 -9.38
CA GLU A 103 0.17 2.01 -9.31
C GLU A 103 0.70 1.82 -10.74
N PHE A 104 2.01 1.76 -10.87
CA PHE A 104 2.66 1.41 -12.12
C PHE A 104 4.01 0.75 -11.87
N SER A 105 4.46 -0.05 -12.83
CA SER A 105 5.77 -0.69 -12.78
C SER A 105 6.30 -0.97 -14.18
N TRP A 106 7.61 -0.99 -14.28
CA TRP A 106 8.28 -1.48 -15.46
C TRP A 106 8.34 -3.00 -15.45
N ASP A 107 8.28 -3.62 -16.63
CA ASP A 107 8.71 -5.01 -16.79
C ASP A 107 10.19 -5.13 -16.38
N ARG A 108 10.56 -6.22 -15.75
CA ARG A 108 11.95 -6.41 -15.29
C ARG A 108 12.92 -6.85 -16.36
N GLU A 109 12.45 -7.18 -17.54
CA GLU A 109 13.29 -7.54 -18.66
C GLU A 109 14.05 -6.28 -19.15
N LYS A 110 15.40 -6.34 -19.16
CA LYS A 110 16.24 -5.15 -19.38
C LYS A 110 16.09 -4.52 -20.77
N ASP A 111 15.70 -5.34 -21.75
CA ASP A 111 15.59 -4.93 -23.15
C ASP A 111 14.15 -4.64 -23.59
N THR A 112 13.20 -4.68 -22.66
CA THR A 112 11.81 -4.32 -22.94
C THR A 112 11.52 -2.96 -22.32
N ASP A 113 11.03 -2.05 -23.15
CA ASP A 113 10.53 -0.74 -22.70
C ASP A 113 9.05 -0.86 -22.23
N LYS A 114 8.63 -2.05 -21.79
CA LYS A 114 7.27 -2.29 -21.33
C LYS A 114 7.02 -1.69 -19.96
N PHE A 115 5.92 -1.00 -19.86
CA PHE A 115 5.50 -0.26 -18.69
C PHE A 115 4.03 -0.53 -18.40
N PHE A 116 3.73 -1.01 -17.21
CA PHE A 116 2.39 -1.40 -16.80
C PHE A 116 1.77 -0.33 -15.90
N VAL A 117 0.52 0.03 -16.16
CA VAL A 117 -0.28 0.97 -15.37
C VAL A 117 -1.50 0.24 -14.86
N LEU A 118 -1.71 0.28 -13.56
CA LEU A 118 -2.87 -0.25 -12.85
C LEU A 118 -3.91 0.85 -12.67
N THR A 119 -5.16 0.52 -12.99
CA THR A 119 -6.24 1.51 -12.94
C THR A 119 -7.24 1.26 -11.82
N GLY A 120 -7.92 2.31 -11.38
CA GLY A 120 -9.01 2.24 -10.42
C GLY A 120 -10.23 1.45 -10.93
N GLY A 121 -10.36 1.30 -12.26
CA GLY A 121 -11.41 0.51 -12.89
C GLY A 121 -11.10 -0.99 -13.05
N GLY A 122 -10.07 -1.52 -12.38
CA GLY A 122 -9.73 -2.95 -12.43
C GLY A 122 -8.99 -3.40 -13.68
N LYS A 123 -8.56 -2.47 -14.52
CA LYS A 123 -7.82 -2.74 -15.75
C LYS A 123 -6.33 -2.60 -15.58
N ILE A 124 -5.58 -3.34 -16.40
CA ILE A 124 -4.14 -3.21 -16.55
C ILE A 124 -3.84 -2.74 -17.96
N GLN A 125 -3.09 -1.65 -18.08
CA GLN A 125 -2.59 -1.14 -19.35
C GLN A 125 -1.13 -1.49 -19.52
N CYS A 126 -0.80 -2.24 -20.58
CA CYS A 126 0.56 -2.46 -21.01
C CYS A 126 0.95 -1.37 -22.01
N ASN A 127 1.97 -0.60 -21.67
CA ASN A 127 2.46 0.48 -22.50
C ASN A 127 3.90 0.21 -22.92
N ILE A 128 4.36 0.83 -24.01
CA ILE A 128 5.76 0.86 -24.41
C ILE A 128 6.27 2.28 -24.22
N TRP A 129 7.43 2.40 -23.56
CA TRP A 129 8.18 3.63 -23.42
C TRP A 129 9.13 3.80 -24.61
N ASP A 130 9.02 4.93 -25.32
CA ASP A 130 9.96 5.29 -26.40
C ASP A 130 11.00 6.28 -25.85
N GLU A 131 12.21 5.79 -25.56
CA GLU A 131 13.32 6.61 -25.04
C GLU A 131 13.73 7.74 -25.99
N LYS A 132 13.50 7.58 -27.30
CA LYS A 132 13.90 8.60 -28.29
C LYS A 132 12.89 9.73 -28.41
N LYS A 133 11.61 9.39 -28.28
CA LYS A 133 10.50 10.35 -28.40
C LYS A 133 9.99 10.84 -27.06
N TYR A 134 10.44 10.23 -25.96
CA TYR A 134 9.96 10.48 -24.61
C TYR A 134 8.44 10.37 -24.48
N THR A 135 7.87 9.33 -25.08
CA THR A 135 6.43 9.07 -25.07
C THR A 135 6.10 7.66 -24.63
N ILE A 136 4.91 7.49 -24.07
CA ILE A 136 4.31 6.16 -23.84
C ILE A 136 3.19 5.91 -24.81
N LYS A 137 3.11 4.67 -25.30
CA LYS A 137 2.05 4.20 -26.19
C LYS A 137 1.40 2.98 -25.57
N ASN A 138 0.08 3.03 -25.35
CA ASN A 138 -0.69 1.86 -24.97
C ASN A 138 -0.68 0.86 -26.11
N VAL A 139 -0.28 -0.37 -25.83
CA VAL A 139 -0.22 -1.46 -26.81
C VAL A 139 -1.22 -2.58 -26.49
N HIS A 140 -1.60 -2.70 -25.22
CA HIS A 140 -2.55 -3.71 -24.78
C HIS A 140 -3.24 -3.26 -23.50
N GLU A 141 -4.53 -3.53 -23.38
CA GLU A 141 -5.32 -3.30 -22.17
C GLU A 141 -6.20 -4.52 -21.92
N PHE A 142 -6.32 -4.94 -20.69
CA PHE A 142 -7.16 -6.06 -20.31
C PHE A 142 -7.79 -5.86 -18.94
N GLU A 143 -8.96 -6.43 -18.74
CA GLU A 143 -9.65 -6.46 -17.47
C GLU A 143 -9.03 -7.54 -16.58
N ALA A 144 -8.53 -7.15 -15.41
CA ALA A 144 -7.84 -8.04 -14.49
C ALA A 144 -8.69 -8.36 -13.27
N HIS A 145 -9.44 -7.39 -12.78
CA HIS A 145 -10.21 -7.46 -11.56
C HIS A 145 -11.54 -6.73 -11.66
N THR A 146 -12.48 -7.04 -10.77
CA THR A 146 -13.76 -6.32 -10.66
C THR A 146 -13.65 -5.04 -9.85
N GLY A 147 -12.61 -4.91 -9.01
CA GLY A 147 -12.26 -3.71 -8.25
C GLY A 147 -10.95 -3.10 -8.73
N GLY A 148 -10.63 -1.91 -8.27
CA GLY A 148 -9.39 -1.21 -8.62
C GLY A 148 -8.14 -2.04 -8.34
N CYS A 149 -7.19 -2.07 -9.25
CA CYS A 149 -5.90 -2.70 -9.05
C CYS A 149 -5.00 -1.78 -8.23
N TYR A 150 -4.48 -2.25 -7.08
CA TYR A 150 -3.74 -1.40 -6.14
C TYR A 150 -2.23 -1.62 -6.15
N THR A 151 -1.78 -2.81 -6.49
CA THR A 151 -0.36 -3.15 -6.40
C THR A 151 0.04 -4.16 -7.45
N ILE A 152 1.27 -4.05 -7.97
CA ILE A 152 1.86 -4.97 -8.92
C ILE A 152 3.27 -5.34 -8.50
N ALA A 153 3.61 -6.61 -8.60
CA ALA A 153 4.97 -7.10 -8.44
C ALA A 153 5.33 -8.05 -9.58
N PHE A 154 6.52 -7.89 -10.10
CA PHE A 154 7.09 -8.80 -11.10
C PHE A 154 7.99 -9.82 -10.44
N ASP A 155 7.96 -11.06 -10.94
CA ASP A 155 8.86 -12.13 -10.57
C ASP A 155 10.33 -11.70 -10.81
N PRO A 156 11.17 -11.65 -9.77
CA PRO A 156 12.55 -11.22 -9.90
C PRO A 156 13.48 -12.33 -10.37
N SER A 157 13.02 -13.57 -10.49
CA SER A 157 13.82 -14.71 -10.92
C SER A 157 14.38 -14.52 -12.33
N GLU A 158 15.37 -15.31 -12.70
CA GLU A 158 15.91 -15.27 -14.06
C GLU A 158 14.89 -15.65 -15.13
N LYS A 159 13.89 -16.45 -14.77
CA LYS A 159 12.81 -16.88 -15.67
C LYS A 159 11.85 -15.74 -16.00
N LYS A 160 11.62 -14.79 -15.09
CA LYS A 160 10.78 -13.59 -15.24
C LYS A 160 9.43 -13.85 -15.93
N THR A 161 8.80 -14.93 -15.55
CA THR A 161 7.63 -15.44 -16.27
C THR A 161 6.29 -14.93 -15.75
N HIS A 162 6.29 -14.36 -14.54
CA HIS A 162 5.06 -14.02 -13.84
C HIS A 162 5.07 -12.57 -13.33
N PHE A 163 3.88 -12.04 -13.15
CA PHE A 163 3.63 -10.90 -12.27
C PHE A 163 2.35 -11.15 -11.47
N ALA A 164 2.25 -10.52 -10.33
CA ALA A 164 1.08 -10.59 -9.46
C ALA A 164 0.47 -9.21 -9.28
N VAL A 165 -0.86 -9.17 -9.17
CA VAL A 165 -1.63 -7.95 -8.93
C VAL A 165 -2.56 -8.17 -7.75
N GLY A 166 -2.57 -7.21 -6.82
CA GLY A 166 -3.53 -7.14 -5.73
C GLY A 166 -4.58 -6.07 -5.97
N SER A 167 -5.81 -6.35 -5.60
CA SER A 167 -6.96 -5.53 -5.95
C SER A 167 -7.87 -5.22 -4.76
N ALA A 168 -8.71 -4.20 -4.96
CA ALA A 168 -9.80 -3.82 -4.08
C ALA A 168 -10.86 -4.91 -3.91
N ASP A 169 -10.96 -5.87 -4.84
CA ASP A 169 -11.85 -7.02 -4.75
C ASP A 169 -11.34 -8.14 -3.84
N SER A 170 -10.31 -7.85 -3.04
CA SER A 170 -9.65 -8.77 -2.08
C SER A 170 -8.93 -9.97 -2.72
N LEU A 171 -8.77 -9.98 -4.03
CA LEU A 171 -8.09 -11.04 -4.75
C LEU A 171 -6.65 -10.66 -5.11
N VAL A 172 -5.80 -11.69 -5.21
CA VAL A 172 -4.50 -11.60 -5.85
C VAL A 172 -4.52 -12.44 -7.12
N SER A 173 -4.29 -11.83 -8.28
CA SER A 173 -4.17 -12.52 -9.55
C SER A 173 -2.70 -12.70 -9.95
N ILE A 174 -2.38 -13.86 -10.53
CA ILE A 174 -1.02 -14.21 -10.99
C ILE A 174 -1.09 -14.43 -12.50
N TRP A 175 -0.27 -13.70 -13.22
CA TRP A 175 -0.29 -13.61 -14.68
C TRP A 175 0.97 -14.14 -15.30
N ASN A 176 0.84 -14.76 -16.46
CA ASN A 176 1.96 -15.25 -17.27
C ASN A 176 2.29 -14.24 -18.39
N ILE A 177 3.53 -13.78 -18.45
CA ILE A 177 4.00 -12.82 -19.46
C ILE A 177 4.21 -13.49 -20.82
N PRO A 178 4.95 -14.62 -20.94
CA PRO A 178 5.24 -15.28 -22.21
C PRO A 178 4.01 -15.71 -23.00
N VAL A 179 2.91 -16.02 -22.34
CA VAL A 179 1.67 -16.52 -23.00
C VAL A 179 0.65 -15.39 -23.25
N GLY A 180 1.11 -14.16 -23.37
CA GLY A 180 0.25 -13.03 -23.73
C GLY A 180 -0.62 -12.52 -22.60
N TYR A 181 -0.08 -12.45 -21.39
CA TYR A 181 -0.77 -11.92 -20.19
C TYR A 181 -2.01 -12.73 -19.80
N MET A 182 -1.87 -14.05 -19.76
CA MET A 182 -2.94 -14.93 -19.30
C MET A 182 -2.94 -15.01 -17.77
N CYS A 183 -4.09 -14.83 -17.14
CA CYS A 183 -4.27 -15.11 -15.73
C CYS A 183 -4.14 -16.62 -15.46
N LEU A 184 -3.13 -17.00 -14.72
CA LEU A 184 -2.87 -18.40 -14.37
C LEU A 184 -3.62 -18.83 -13.12
N ARG A 185 -3.68 -17.96 -12.15
CA ARG A 185 -4.22 -18.25 -10.81
C ARG A 185 -4.82 -17.02 -10.18
N THR A 186 -5.79 -17.27 -9.32
CA THR A 186 -6.35 -16.27 -8.41
C THR A 186 -6.26 -16.82 -6.98
N VAL A 187 -5.70 -16.03 -6.08
CA VAL A 187 -5.62 -16.33 -4.65
C VAL A 187 -6.72 -15.52 -3.96
N ALA A 188 -7.70 -16.25 -3.36
CA ALA A 188 -8.86 -15.67 -2.68
C ALA A 188 -8.80 -16.04 -1.18
N ARG A 189 -7.90 -15.41 -0.44
CA ARG A 189 -7.72 -15.67 1.00
C ARG A 189 -7.88 -14.43 1.87
N HIS A 190 -7.83 -13.25 1.26
CA HIS A 190 -8.12 -12.00 1.93
C HIS A 190 -9.61 -11.68 1.85
N GLU A 191 -10.12 -11.00 2.87
CA GLU A 191 -11.51 -10.53 2.95
C GLU A 191 -11.60 -9.02 2.68
N THR A 192 -10.47 -8.33 2.76
CA THR A 192 -10.36 -6.89 2.55
C THR A 192 -9.43 -6.57 1.37
N PRO A 193 -9.42 -5.32 0.86
CA PRO A 193 -8.58 -4.91 -0.26
C PRO A 193 -7.11 -5.26 -0.08
N VAL A 194 -6.52 -5.92 -1.09
CA VAL A 194 -5.10 -6.26 -1.08
C VAL A 194 -4.27 -5.03 -1.41
N ARG A 195 -3.50 -4.57 -0.43
CA ARG A 195 -2.71 -3.34 -0.51
C ARG A 195 -1.32 -3.53 -1.06
N THR A 196 -0.74 -4.71 -0.88
CA THR A 196 0.64 -4.95 -1.30
C THR A 196 0.89 -6.42 -1.61
N VAL A 197 1.69 -6.66 -2.64
CA VAL A 197 2.18 -7.99 -3.02
C VAL A 197 3.68 -7.92 -3.28
N ALA A 198 4.41 -8.99 -2.97
CA ALA A 198 5.85 -9.04 -3.19
C ALA A 198 6.33 -10.47 -3.46
N PHE A 199 7.13 -10.66 -4.51
CA PHE A 199 7.83 -11.92 -4.78
C PHE A 199 9.13 -12.02 -3.98
N SER A 200 9.47 -13.23 -3.54
CA SER A 200 10.80 -13.54 -3.02
C SER A 200 11.87 -13.35 -4.10
N HIS A 201 13.12 -13.23 -3.68
CA HIS A 201 14.27 -12.94 -4.57
C HIS A 201 14.45 -13.94 -5.71
N ASP A 202 13.98 -15.15 -5.54
CA ASP A 202 14.08 -16.27 -6.51
C ASP A 202 12.75 -16.59 -7.21
N GLY A 203 11.67 -15.84 -6.88
CA GLY A 203 10.34 -16.05 -7.44
C GLY A 203 9.57 -17.24 -6.88
N ASN A 204 10.10 -17.97 -5.90
CA ASN A 204 9.47 -19.17 -5.36
C ASN A 204 8.30 -18.87 -4.43
N PHE A 205 8.27 -17.68 -3.81
CA PHE A 205 7.21 -17.28 -2.90
C PHE A 205 6.61 -15.94 -3.30
N LEU A 206 5.30 -15.84 -3.12
CA LEU A 206 4.54 -14.61 -3.24
C LEU A 206 3.91 -14.31 -1.88
N ALA A 207 4.27 -13.16 -1.30
CA ALA A 207 3.62 -12.61 -0.13
C ALA A 207 2.56 -11.61 -0.55
N SER A 208 1.40 -11.63 0.13
CA SER A 208 0.32 -10.66 -0.03
C SER A 208 -0.19 -10.21 1.32
N ALA A 209 -0.57 -8.94 1.40
CA ALA A 209 -1.18 -8.36 2.59
C ALA A 209 -2.25 -7.34 2.23
N SER A 210 -3.22 -7.23 3.12
CA SER A 210 -4.43 -6.43 2.98
C SER A 210 -4.65 -5.58 4.24
N GLU A 211 -5.85 -5.10 4.41
CA GLU A 211 -6.31 -4.51 5.66
C GLU A 211 -6.70 -5.58 6.70
N ASP A 212 -6.62 -6.86 6.33
CA ASP A 212 -6.76 -7.98 7.27
C ASP A 212 -5.57 -8.03 8.23
N ASP A 213 -5.72 -8.78 9.31
CA ASP A 213 -4.72 -8.91 10.36
C ASP A 213 -3.67 -10.00 10.11
N PHE A 214 -3.47 -10.40 8.84
CA PHE A 214 -2.47 -11.41 8.47
C PHE A 214 -1.79 -11.12 7.12
N ILE A 215 -0.61 -11.71 6.96
CA ILE A 215 0.12 -11.79 5.69
C ILE A 215 0.04 -13.24 5.21
N ASP A 216 -0.38 -13.44 3.96
CA ASP A 216 -0.39 -14.73 3.29
C ASP A 216 0.89 -14.93 2.48
N ILE A 217 1.47 -16.13 2.54
CA ILE A 217 2.61 -16.53 1.71
C ILE A 217 2.26 -17.79 0.94
N CYS A 218 2.34 -17.74 -0.37
CA CYS A 218 2.04 -18.87 -1.25
C CYS A 218 3.12 -19.14 -2.29
N ASP A 219 3.09 -20.33 -2.84
CA ASP A 219 3.78 -20.70 -4.07
C ASP A 219 3.00 -20.10 -5.26
N PRO A 220 3.59 -19.23 -6.08
CA PRO A 220 2.88 -18.57 -7.17
C PRO A 220 2.43 -19.51 -8.29
N VAL A 221 3.05 -20.68 -8.43
CA VAL A 221 2.69 -21.65 -9.48
C VAL A 221 1.48 -22.49 -9.08
N SER A 222 1.48 -23.02 -7.88
CA SER A 222 0.39 -23.87 -7.36
C SER A 222 -0.69 -23.10 -6.62
N SER A 223 -0.42 -21.86 -6.22
CA SER A 223 -1.22 -21.04 -5.30
C SER A 223 -1.43 -21.66 -3.92
N LYS A 224 -0.68 -22.70 -3.58
CA LYS A 224 -0.78 -23.31 -2.24
C LYS A 224 -0.06 -22.44 -1.22
N ARG A 225 -0.67 -22.35 -0.03
CA ARG A 225 -0.02 -21.70 1.11
C ARG A 225 1.23 -22.46 1.50
N VAL A 226 2.32 -21.75 1.76
CA VAL A 226 3.64 -22.32 2.06
C VAL A 226 3.84 -22.48 3.58
N CYS A 227 3.27 -21.59 4.35
CA CYS A 227 3.35 -21.58 5.81
C CYS A 227 2.03 -21.10 6.43
N GLU A 228 1.88 -21.22 7.73
CA GLU A 228 0.77 -20.62 8.45
C GLU A 228 0.75 -19.10 8.23
N PRO A 229 -0.42 -18.46 8.20
CA PRO A 229 -0.53 -17.01 8.05
C PRO A 229 0.30 -16.29 9.13
N ILE A 230 0.99 -15.24 8.72
CA ILE A 230 1.73 -14.40 9.66
C ILE A 230 0.73 -13.38 10.22
N PHE A 231 0.26 -13.63 11.44
CA PHE A 231 -0.66 -12.70 12.08
C PHE A 231 0.04 -11.38 12.45
N VAL A 232 -0.59 -10.30 12.02
CA VAL A 232 -0.20 -8.92 12.28
C VAL A 232 -1.36 -8.23 12.99
N ARG A 233 -1.09 -7.09 13.65
CA ARG A 233 -2.13 -6.42 14.45
C ARG A 233 -2.62 -5.12 13.85
N ALA A 234 -2.36 -4.91 12.58
CA ALA A 234 -2.72 -3.69 11.87
C ALA A 234 -2.73 -3.92 10.36
N PRO A 235 -3.47 -3.11 9.61
CA PRO A 235 -3.40 -3.10 8.14
C PRO A 235 -1.98 -2.94 7.63
N MET A 236 -1.58 -3.78 6.67
CA MET A 236 -0.23 -3.75 6.10
C MET A 236 -0.23 -2.99 4.77
N ASN A 237 0.63 -1.99 4.70
CA ASN A 237 0.74 -1.11 3.53
C ASN A 237 1.96 -1.42 2.65
N ALA A 238 2.96 -2.12 3.19
CA ALA A 238 4.17 -2.45 2.44
C ALA A 238 4.77 -3.79 2.83
N LEU A 239 5.20 -4.54 1.82
CA LEU A 239 5.96 -5.78 1.93
C LEU A 239 7.23 -5.67 1.10
N ALA A 240 8.34 -6.17 1.61
CA ALA A 240 9.59 -6.26 0.87
C ALA A 240 10.39 -7.49 1.28
N TRP A 241 10.69 -8.36 0.32
CA TRP A 241 11.60 -9.46 0.54
C TRP A 241 13.05 -8.99 0.52
N HIS A 242 13.86 -9.60 1.35
CA HIS A 242 15.30 -9.40 1.29
C HIS A 242 15.83 -9.92 -0.06
N PRO A 243 16.77 -9.19 -0.72
CA PRO A 243 17.18 -9.49 -2.10
C PRO A 243 18.01 -10.78 -2.27
N LYS A 244 18.36 -11.47 -1.21
CA LYS A 244 19.21 -12.69 -1.25
C LYS A 244 18.76 -13.80 -0.31
N THR A 245 17.80 -13.56 0.58
CA THR A 245 17.34 -14.52 1.59
C THR A 245 15.83 -14.46 1.75
N TYR A 246 15.25 -15.46 2.38
CA TYR A 246 13.82 -15.51 2.66
C TYR A 246 13.42 -14.69 3.91
N ALA A 247 13.99 -13.52 4.09
CA ALA A 247 13.54 -12.59 5.11
C ALA A 247 12.54 -11.60 4.51
N LEU A 248 11.39 -11.42 5.14
CA LEU A 248 10.33 -10.51 4.73
C LEU A 248 10.24 -9.35 5.71
N ALA A 249 10.44 -8.13 5.23
CA ALA A 249 10.13 -6.91 5.94
C ALA A 249 8.69 -6.49 5.62
N TYR A 250 7.96 -6.07 6.62
CA TYR A 250 6.61 -5.57 6.45
C TYR A 250 6.35 -4.34 7.30
N ALA A 251 5.52 -3.45 6.81
CA ALA A 251 5.15 -2.22 7.48
C ALA A 251 3.67 -1.93 7.28
N GLY A 252 3.05 -1.41 8.33
CA GLY A 252 1.64 -1.03 8.34
C GLY A 252 1.38 0.07 9.33
N ASP A 253 0.11 0.41 9.47
CA ASP A 253 -0.32 1.41 10.43
C ASP A 253 -0.15 0.89 11.86
N GLN A 254 0.09 1.80 12.78
CA GLN A 254 0.10 1.44 14.19
C GLN A 254 -1.32 1.17 14.66
N GLU A 255 -1.50 0.07 15.36
CA GLU A 255 -2.78 -0.24 16.00
C GLU A 255 -3.15 0.86 17.00
N ASP A 256 -4.35 1.43 16.87
CA ASP A 256 -4.91 2.28 17.91
C ASP A 256 -5.39 1.43 19.10
N LEU A 257 -4.46 1.16 20.01
CA LEU A 257 -4.73 0.42 21.25
C LEU A 257 -5.88 1.03 22.07
N ASN A 258 -6.13 2.33 21.92
CA ASN A 258 -7.23 2.99 22.58
C ASN A 258 -8.56 2.70 21.89
N LYS A 259 -8.58 2.54 20.56
CA LYS A 259 -9.78 2.12 19.81
C LYS A 259 -10.18 0.71 20.20
N ARG A 260 -9.25 -0.24 20.24
CA ARG A 260 -9.51 -1.61 20.69
C ARG A 260 -10.00 -1.70 22.15
N LYS A 261 -9.41 -0.90 23.05
CA LYS A 261 -9.90 -0.85 24.44
C LYS A 261 -11.33 -0.34 24.50
N ARG A 262 -11.70 0.64 23.67
CA ARG A 262 -13.09 1.15 23.59
C ARG A 262 -14.01 0.12 22.97
N GLU A 263 -13.60 -0.56 21.92
CA GLU A 263 -14.37 -1.63 21.28
C GLU A 263 -14.57 -2.83 22.22
N ALA A 264 -13.54 -3.23 22.97
CA ALA A 264 -13.63 -4.27 23.98
C ALA A 264 -14.58 -3.87 25.14
N LEU A 265 -14.48 -2.63 25.62
CA LEU A 265 -15.38 -2.11 26.67
C LEU A 265 -16.83 -2.03 26.18
N ASN A 266 -17.06 -1.59 24.93
CA ASN A 266 -18.42 -1.56 24.36
C ASN A 266 -19.00 -2.97 24.15
N LEU A 267 -18.15 -3.96 23.80
CA LEU A 267 -18.59 -5.36 23.73
C LEU A 267 -18.96 -5.93 25.10
N ASP A 268 -18.22 -5.57 26.16
CA ASP A 268 -18.55 -5.97 27.53
C ASP A 268 -19.86 -5.31 28.00
N GLU A 269 -20.05 -4.00 27.71
CA GLU A 269 -21.30 -3.31 28.01
C GLU A 269 -22.51 -3.89 27.24
N ASP A 270 -22.33 -4.28 25.97
CA ASP A 270 -23.38 -4.95 25.17
C ASP A 270 -23.69 -6.35 25.67
N LEU A 271 -22.70 -7.09 26.17
CA LEU A 271 -22.91 -8.41 26.79
C LEU A 271 -23.62 -8.30 28.12
N ASP A 272 -23.25 -7.34 28.97
CA ASP A 272 -23.91 -7.06 30.23
C ASP A 272 -25.36 -6.61 30.04
N ALA A 273 -25.60 -5.76 29.04
CA ALA A 273 -26.94 -5.31 28.67
C ALA A 273 -27.82 -6.46 28.14
N LYS A 274 -27.24 -7.40 27.39
CA LYS A 274 -27.95 -8.61 26.96
C LYS A 274 -28.24 -9.59 28.11
N ALA A 275 -27.25 -9.77 28.99
CA ALA A 275 -27.44 -10.61 30.19
C ALA A 275 -28.56 -10.06 31.08
N SER A 276 -28.55 -8.75 31.35
CA SER A 276 -29.60 -8.09 32.15
C SER A 276 -30.98 -8.22 31.52
N ARG A 277 -31.10 -8.11 30.19
CA ARG A 277 -32.40 -8.32 29.49
C ARG A 277 -32.87 -9.77 29.56
N MET A 278 -31.99 -10.75 29.51
CA MET A 278 -32.33 -12.16 29.67
C MET A 278 -32.79 -12.45 31.07
N GLU A 279 -32.17 -11.88 32.12
CA GLU A 279 -32.61 -12.00 33.52
C GLU A 279 -33.96 -11.33 33.75
N GLU A 280 -34.25 -10.18 33.15
CA GLU A 280 -35.56 -9.53 33.20
C GLU A 280 -36.64 -10.35 32.49
N GLU A 281 -36.33 -10.97 31.33
CA GLU A 281 -37.27 -11.86 30.64
C GLU A 281 -37.55 -13.17 31.42
N GLU A 282 -36.56 -13.70 32.13
CA GLU A 282 -36.77 -14.87 32.99
C GLU A 282 -37.59 -14.54 34.25
N MET A 283 -37.32 -13.38 34.88
CA MET A 283 -38.10 -12.91 36.00
C MET A 283 -39.53 -12.52 35.62
N GLY A 284 -39.73 -11.93 34.43
CA GLY A 284 -41.04 -11.60 33.87
C GLY A 284 -41.94 -12.84 33.61
N LYS A 285 -41.33 -13.97 33.33
CA LYS A 285 -42.06 -15.27 33.18
C LYS A 285 -42.45 -15.94 34.50
N ALA A 286 -41.76 -15.59 35.59
CA ALA A 286 -42.05 -16.12 36.92
C ALA A 286 -43.12 -15.35 37.74
N GLY A 287 -43.47 -14.13 37.28
CA GLY A 287 -44.36 -13.18 38.02
C GLY A 287 -45.79 -13.02 37.49
N GLY A 288 -46.34 -14.00 36.78
CA GLY A 288 -47.73 -14.01 36.30
C GLY A 288 -48.75 -14.44 37.32
N GLY A 289 -49.17 -13.58 38.28
CA GLY A 289 -50.26 -13.89 39.20
C GLY A 289 -50.71 -12.76 40.11
N ARG A 290 -51.85 -12.13 39.74
CA ARG A 290 -52.81 -11.37 40.59
C ARG A 290 -52.42 -9.96 41.06
N GLY A 291 -53.12 -8.96 40.52
CA GLY A 291 -54.28 -8.33 41.24
C GLY A 291 -54.05 -6.90 41.66
N GLY A 292 -54.72 -6.00 41.01
CA GLY A 292 -55.70 -5.11 41.65
C GLY A 292 -55.25 -3.75 42.17
N ALA A 293 -55.73 -2.75 41.48
CA ALA A 293 -56.35 -1.51 42.01
C ALA A 293 -55.50 -0.40 42.67
N GLY A 294 -55.65 0.79 42.13
CA GLY A 294 -55.87 1.97 43.00
C GLY A 294 -54.88 3.14 42.78
N SER A 295 -55.27 4.05 41.93
CA SER A 295 -55.51 5.50 42.13
C SER A 295 -54.40 6.45 42.57
N MET A 296 -54.43 7.54 41.82
CA MET A 296 -54.27 8.98 42.18
C MET A 296 -52.87 9.53 42.39
N GLU A 297 -52.54 10.42 41.45
CA GLU A 297 -52.34 11.87 41.58
C GLU A 297 -51.33 12.33 42.63
N GLU A 298 -50.30 13.03 42.18
CA GLU A 298 -50.22 14.49 42.26
C GLU A 298 -48.96 15.06 41.66
N ASN A 299 -49.15 16.20 41.05
CA ASN A 299 -48.14 17.16 40.58
C ASN A 299 -47.17 17.55 41.69
N ASP A 300 -45.95 17.89 41.32
CA ASP A 300 -45.45 19.21 41.59
C ASP A 300 -44.27 19.63 40.70
N ARG A 301 -44.38 20.85 40.28
CA ARG A 301 -43.39 21.68 39.60
C ARG A 301 -42.31 22.05 40.59
N ASP A 302 -41.06 22.10 40.20
CA ASP A 302 -40.31 23.35 40.39
C ASP A 302 -39.04 23.46 39.54
N ASP A 303 -38.95 24.63 39.04
CA ASP A 303 -37.98 25.37 38.30
C ASP A 303 -36.63 25.48 39.04
N ASN A 304 -35.47 25.29 38.41
CA ASN A 304 -34.43 26.29 38.56
C ASN A 304 -33.18 26.13 37.67
N ARG A 305 -33.03 27.12 36.82
CA ARG A 305 -31.80 27.89 36.50
C ARG A 305 -30.53 27.21 36.04
N ARG A 306 -30.31 27.39 34.74
CA ARG A 306 -29.10 27.99 34.12
C ARG A 306 -27.78 27.82 34.89
N ARG A 307 -26.89 27.00 34.32
CA ARG A 307 -25.47 27.39 34.18
C ARG A 307 -24.97 27.01 32.80
N ARG A 308 -24.65 28.04 32.01
CA ARG A 308 -23.85 27.98 30.81
C ARG A 308 -22.44 27.58 31.24
N SER A 309 -21.95 26.44 30.80
CA SER A 309 -20.52 26.18 30.70
C SER A 309 -20.22 25.93 29.23
N GLY A 310 -19.42 26.83 28.67
CA GLY A 310 -19.02 26.79 27.27
C GLY A 310 -18.23 25.52 26.99
N ASN A 311 -18.64 24.79 25.95
CA ASN A 311 -17.86 23.79 25.33
C ASN A 311 -16.58 24.42 24.76
N PRO A 312 -15.40 23.97 25.11
CA PRO A 312 -14.19 24.37 24.40
C PRO A 312 -14.28 23.83 22.97
N LYS A 313 -14.10 24.72 21.99
CA LYS A 313 -14.00 24.40 20.59
C LYS A 313 -12.86 23.34 20.44
N PRO A 314 -13.06 22.29 19.64
CA PRO A 314 -11.97 21.34 19.38
C PRO A 314 -10.83 22.06 18.69
N ASN A 315 -9.66 21.96 19.29
CA ASN A 315 -8.41 22.51 18.76
C ASN A 315 -7.98 21.65 17.56
N VAL A 316 -8.22 22.16 16.35
CA VAL A 316 -7.98 21.49 15.06
C VAL A 316 -6.50 21.64 14.69
N ASN A 317 -5.56 21.28 15.54
CA ASN A 317 -4.16 21.18 15.19
C ASN A 317 -3.40 20.20 16.10
N LYS A 318 -3.81 18.94 16.08
CA LYS A 318 -2.91 17.82 16.39
C LYS A 318 -2.98 16.88 15.19
N VAL A 319 -2.06 17.05 14.25
CA VAL A 319 -1.67 16.00 13.35
C VAL A 319 -1.16 14.88 14.26
N GLN A 320 -1.97 13.84 14.46
CA GLN A 320 -1.49 12.61 15.06
C GLN A 320 -0.43 12.07 14.11
N GLN A 321 0.85 12.12 14.52
CA GLN A 321 1.88 11.32 13.89
C GLN A 321 1.50 9.86 14.12
N VAL A 322 1.03 9.20 13.07
CA VAL A 322 0.86 7.75 13.06
C VAL A 322 2.27 7.17 12.97
N GLU A 323 2.76 6.61 14.06
CA GLU A 323 4.03 5.88 14.05
C GLU A 323 3.80 4.54 13.37
N GLY A 324 4.43 4.33 12.20
CA GLY A 324 4.40 3.06 11.50
C GLY A 324 5.27 2.00 12.18
N ILE A 325 4.85 0.73 12.13
CA ILE A 325 5.61 -0.41 12.65
C ILE A 325 6.30 -1.11 11.48
N VAL A 326 7.62 -1.22 11.53
CA VAL A 326 8.40 -2.08 10.61
C VAL A 326 8.83 -3.33 11.36
N ARG A 327 8.55 -4.50 10.80
CA ARG A 327 8.91 -5.80 11.36
C ARG A 327 9.63 -6.65 10.34
N LEU A 328 10.41 -7.61 10.83
CA LEU A 328 11.13 -8.59 10.02
C LEU A 328 10.63 -9.98 10.38
N TRP A 329 10.24 -10.74 9.36
CA TRP A 329 9.91 -12.15 9.48
C TRP A 329 11.01 -12.99 8.82
N ILE A 330 11.49 -14.02 9.50
CA ILE A 330 12.46 -14.97 9.00
C ILE A 330 11.84 -16.35 9.16
N PRO A 331 11.70 -17.15 8.08
CA PRO A 331 11.15 -18.49 8.18
C PRO A 331 12.04 -19.35 9.10
N LYS A 332 11.44 -20.11 9.99
CA LYS A 332 12.14 -21.22 10.62
C LYS A 332 12.36 -22.26 9.54
N LEU A 333 13.60 -22.46 9.12
CA LEU A 333 13.98 -23.59 8.30
C LEU A 333 13.63 -24.86 9.10
N VAL A 334 12.60 -25.57 8.65
CA VAL A 334 12.41 -26.97 9.04
C VAL A 334 13.48 -27.70 8.25
N VAL A 335 14.58 -27.99 8.91
CA VAL A 335 15.56 -28.96 8.39
C VAL A 335 14.88 -30.29 8.63
N ASP A 336 14.29 -30.88 7.59
CA ASP A 336 13.92 -32.29 7.61
C ASP A 336 15.20 -33.09 7.79
N GLU A 337 15.31 -33.77 8.96
CA GLU A 337 16.36 -34.75 9.26
C GLU A 337 16.15 -36.05 8.46
#